data_f77c151c12fb0a633527eb1ba58e11ee
#
_entry.id   f77c151c12fb0a633527eb1ba58e11ee
#
_cell.length_a   1.000
_cell.length_b   1.000
_cell.length_c   1.000
_cell.angle_alpha   90.00
_cell.angle_beta   90.00
_cell.angle_gamma   90.00
#
_symmetry.space_group_name_H-M   'P 1'
#
loop_
_entity.id
_entity.type
_entity.pdbx_description
1 polymer ?
#
loop_
_entity_poly.entity_id
_entity_poly.type
_entity_poly.pdbx_seq_one_letter_code
_entity_poly.pdbx_strand_id
1 'polypeptide(L)'
;MAVSSSTADSVFRLSPRIELFPLLHGSGDVAQEVRERLTDRRFDCLAVPLPPSFEHPLEEAVMDLSTISVIVQPERDQEGAATVNYVPVDPCQAVVMGIRVAMGEGIPRAYIDRETAVVEPVPFVS
;
A
#
# COMPACT_ATOMS: atom_id res chain seq x y z
N MET A 1 -28.37 1.16 -14.09
CA MET A 1 -28.87 2.18 -13.19
C MET A 1 -27.70 2.78 -12.44
N ALA A 2 -27.38 3.98 -12.71
CA ALA A 2 -26.31 4.67 -12.02
C ALA A 2 -26.71 4.86 -10.56
N VAL A 3 -26.61 3.81 -9.78
CA VAL A 3 -26.60 4.01 -8.36
C VAL A 3 -25.36 4.78 -8.08
N SER A 4 -25.59 5.98 -8.21
CA SER A 4 -24.93 6.93 -7.38
C SER A 4 -23.51 6.50 -7.04
N SER A 5 -22.64 6.56 -8.04
CA SER A 5 -21.23 6.82 -7.77
C SER A 5 -21.10 7.94 -6.74
N SER A 6 -22.04 8.90 -6.70
CA SER A 6 -22.08 9.96 -5.70
C SER A 6 -22.37 9.48 -4.28
N THR A 7 -23.20 8.44 -4.07
CA THR A 7 -23.46 7.91 -2.73
C THR A 7 -22.30 7.05 -2.26
N ALA A 8 -21.73 6.22 -3.13
CA ALA A 8 -20.53 5.46 -2.83
C ALA A 8 -19.34 6.39 -2.53
N ASP A 9 -19.18 7.45 -3.31
CA ASP A 9 -18.14 8.44 -3.09
C ASP A 9 -18.32 9.18 -1.75
N SER A 10 -19.56 9.48 -1.34
CA SER A 10 -19.82 10.15 -0.07
C SER A 10 -19.54 9.26 1.14
N VAL A 11 -19.75 7.93 1.03
CA VAL A 11 -19.51 6.98 2.11
C VAL A 11 -18.02 6.87 2.43
N PHE A 12 -17.17 6.96 1.42
CA PHE A 12 -15.73 6.78 1.58
C PHE A 12 -14.96 8.10 1.66
N ARG A 13 -15.65 9.20 1.67
CA ARG A 13 -15.03 10.52 1.76
C ARG A 13 -14.99 10.99 3.21
N LEU A 14 -13.81 11.02 3.81
CA LEU A 14 -13.60 11.52 5.17
C LEU A 14 -13.74 13.05 5.23
N SER A 15 -13.34 13.73 4.19
CA SER A 15 -13.40 15.19 4.08
C SER A 15 -13.41 15.58 2.61
N PRO A 16 -13.60 16.85 2.26
CA PRO A 16 -13.47 17.28 0.87
C PRO A 16 -12.12 16.97 0.23
N ARG A 17 -11.11 16.68 1.04
CA ARG A 17 -9.74 16.45 0.58
C ARG A 17 -9.24 15.01 0.75
N ILE A 18 -9.97 14.16 1.48
CA ILE A 18 -9.51 12.81 1.81
C ILE A 18 -10.57 11.79 1.40
N GLU A 19 -10.18 10.89 0.51
CA GLU A 19 -10.97 9.73 0.14
C GLU A 19 -10.35 8.47 0.73
N LEU A 20 -11.19 7.59 1.24
CA LEU A 20 -10.81 6.24 1.66
C LEU A 20 -11.28 5.24 0.63
N PHE A 21 -10.44 4.28 0.34
CA PHE A 21 -10.79 3.18 -0.52
C PHE A 21 -10.60 1.86 0.24
N PRO A 22 -11.68 1.12 0.52
CA PRO A 22 -11.56 -0.15 1.23
C PRO A 22 -10.93 -1.21 0.32
N LEU A 23 -9.99 -1.97 0.87
CA LEU A 23 -9.23 -2.94 0.12
C LEU A 23 -9.57 -4.36 0.54
N LEU A 24 -9.61 -5.26 -0.45
CA LEU A 24 -9.58 -6.69 -0.25
C LEU A 24 -8.25 -7.20 -0.81
N HIS A 25 -7.45 -7.79 0.05
CA HIS A 25 -6.17 -8.35 -0.36
C HIS A 25 -6.37 -9.53 -1.29
N GLY A 26 -5.57 -9.59 -2.34
CA GLY A 26 -5.63 -10.68 -3.32
C GLY A 26 -6.81 -10.62 -4.29
N SER A 27 -7.58 -9.54 -4.31
CA SER A 27 -8.69 -9.37 -5.24
C SER A 27 -8.24 -8.55 -6.46
N GLY A 28 -8.17 -9.19 -7.61
CA GLY A 28 -7.87 -8.52 -8.86
C GLY A 28 -8.91 -7.49 -9.27
N ASP A 29 -10.17 -7.71 -8.90
CA ASP A 29 -11.26 -6.76 -9.17
C ASP A 29 -11.07 -5.47 -8.37
N VAL A 30 -10.70 -5.59 -7.10
CA VAL A 30 -10.42 -4.42 -6.26
C VAL A 30 -9.17 -3.69 -6.74
N ALA A 31 -8.14 -4.43 -7.15
CA ALA A 31 -6.94 -3.82 -7.74
C ALA A 31 -7.28 -3.03 -9.01
N GLN A 32 -8.17 -3.56 -9.85
CA GLN A 32 -8.63 -2.87 -11.05
C GLN A 32 -9.41 -1.59 -10.72
N GLU A 33 -10.25 -1.63 -9.71
CA GLU A 33 -10.98 -0.45 -9.25
C GLU A 33 -10.05 0.64 -8.72
N VAL A 34 -9.03 0.26 -7.99
CA VAL A 34 -7.99 1.20 -7.51
C VAL A 34 -7.32 1.89 -8.69
N ARG A 35 -6.95 1.11 -9.71
CA ARG A 35 -6.35 1.66 -10.92
C ARG A 35 -7.28 2.67 -11.60
N GLU A 36 -8.53 2.29 -11.80
CA GLU A 36 -9.52 3.15 -12.44
C GLU A 36 -9.72 4.44 -11.66
N ARG A 37 -9.82 4.36 -10.35
CA ARG A 37 -10.03 5.52 -9.50
C ARG A 37 -8.84 6.47 -9.52
N LEU A 38 -7.62 5.95 -9.51
CA LEU A 38 -6.41 6.76 -9.54
C LEU A 38 -6.14 7.38 -10.91
N THR A 39 -6.67 6.81 -11.98
CA THR A 39 -6.52 7.34 -13.34
C THR A 39 -7.67 8.25 -13.76
N ASP A 40 -8.84 8.10 -13.13
CA ASP A 40 -10.03 8.87 -13.48
C ASP A 40 -9.96 10.33 -13.03
N ARG A 41 -9.29 10.59 -11.93
CA ARG A 41 -9.05 11.95 -11.46
C ARG A 41 -7.69 12.09 -10.79
N ARG A 42 -7.26 13.35 -10.71
CA ARG A 42 -5.95 13.66 -10.18
C ARG A 42 -5.97 13.69 -8.65
N PHE A 43 -5.06 12.96 -8.05
CA PHE A 43 -4.79 13.01 -6.63
C PHE A 43 -3.41 13.62 -6.38
N ASP A 44 -3.28 14.35 -5.29
CA ASP A 44 -2.02 14.98 -4.91
C ASP A 44 -1.09 14.02 -4.17
N CYS A 45 -1.64 12.99 -3.56
CA CYS A 45 -0.87 12.02 -2.80
C CYS A 45 -1.66 10.73 -2.63
N LEU A 46 -0.98 9.60 -2.72
CA LEU A 46 -1.50 8.30 -2.33
C LEU A 46 -0.98 7.96 -0.94
N ALA A 47 -1.87 7.80 0.03
CA ALA A 47 -1.51 7.30 1.34
C ALA A 47 -1.46 5.76 1.31
N VAL A 48 -0.29 5.22 1.54
CA VAL A 48 -0.04 3.77 1.51
C VAL A 48 -0.10 3.23 2.93
N PRO A 49 -0.96 2.22 3.20
CA PRO A 49 -1.13 1.70 4.57
C PRO A 49 -0.02 0.71 4.95
N LEU A 50 1.21 1.12 4.79
CA LEU A 50 2.41 0.36 5.14
C LEU A 50 3.40 1.27 5.86
N PRO A 51 4.29 0.70 6.68
CA PRO A 51 5.35 1.48 7.31
C PRO A 51 6.34 2.09 6.32
N PRO A 52 6.94 3.22 6.65
CA PRO A 52 7.93 3.88 5.77
C PRO A 52 9.10 2.99 5.33
N SER A 53 9.49 2.02 6.15
CA SER A 53 10.57 1.09 5.81
C SER A 53 10.27 0.22 4.59
N PHE A 54 8.99 0.06 4.22
CA PHE A 54 8.60 -0.67 3.02
C PHE A 54 8.74 0.13 1.73
N GLU A 55 8.86 1.45 1.81
CA GLU A 55 8.83 2.32 0.63
C GLU A 55 9.86 1.92 -0.42
N HIS A 56 11.12 1.93 -0.06
CA HIS A 56 12.19 1.67 -1.01
C HIS A 56 12.16 0.24 -1.58
N PRO A 57 12.13 -0.82 -0.76
CA PRO A 57 12.13 -2.17 -1.31
C PRO A 57 10.84 -2.49 -2.08
N LEU A 58 9.70 -1.97 -1.65
CA LEU A 58 8.44 -2.24 -2.34
C LEU A 58 8.36 -1.52 -3.68
N GLU A 59 8.75 -0.26 -3.75
CA GLU A 59 8.73 0.50 -5.00
C GLU A 59 9.74 -0.06 -6.00
N GLU A 60 10.88 -0.53 -5.54
CA GLU A 60 11.85 -1.21 -6.37
C GLU A 60 11.28 -2.51 -6.95
N ALA A 61 10.59 -3.30 -6.12
CA ALA A 61 9.94 -4.53 -6.56
C ALA A 61 8.77 -4.25 -7.53
N VAL A 62 8.04 -3.17 -7.31
CA VAL A 62 6.95 -2.75 -8.22
C VAL A 62 7.49 -2.40 -9.60
N MET A 63 8.66 -1.78 -9.68
CA MET A 63 9.30 -1.48 -10.96
C MET A 63 9.70 -2.74 -11.73
N ASP A 64 9.91 -3.84 -11.03
CA ASP A 64 10.26 -5.14 -11.63
C ASP A 64 9.08 -6.12 -11.64
N LEU A 65 7.89 -5.62 -11.87
CA LEU A 65 6.65 -6.39 -11.72
C LEU A 65 6.42 -7.46 -12.81
N SER A 66 7.30 -7.61 -13.77
CA SER A 66 7.38 -8.83 -14.59
C SER A 66 7.79 -10.03 -13.73
N THR A 67 8.42 -9.76 -12.60
CA THR A 67 8.80 -10.78 -11.60
C THR A 67 7.91 -10.63 -10.38
N ILE A 68 7.19 -11.68 -10.03
CA ILE A 68 6.41 -11.73 -8.80
C ILE A 68 7.37 -12.01 -7.64
N SER A 69 7.27 -11.20 -6.61
CA SER A 69 8.16 -11.26 -5.47
C SER A 69 7.43 -11.08 -4.16
N VAL A 70 8.14 -11.17 -3.07
CA VAL A 70 7.62 -10.95 -1.72
C VAL A 70 8.61 -10.07 -0.98
N ILE A 71 8.12 -9.00 -0.39
CA ILE A 71 8.90 -8.19 0.53
C ILE A 71 8.73 -8.78 1.92
N VAL A 72 9.83 -9.09 2.57
CA VAL A 72 9.85 -9.71 3.89
C VAL A 72 10.51 -8.76 4.86
N GLN A 73 9.84 -8.50 5.97
CA GLN A 73 10.37 -7.67 7.04
C GLN A 73 10.31 -8.42 8.37
N PRO A 74 11.46 -8.74 8.97
CA PRO A 74 11.48 -9.28 10.31
C PRO A 74 11.04 -8.23 11.31
N GLU A 75 10.25 -8.65 12.28
CA GLU A 75 9.74 -7.82 13.35
C GLU A 75 9.84 -8.58 14.65
N ARG A 76 10.10 -7.87 15.74
CA ARG A 76 10.03 -8.44 17.07
C ARG A 76 8.85 -7.87 17.82
N ASP A 77 8.10 -8.73 18.49
CA ASP A 77 7.05 -8.29 19.38
C ASP A 77 7.61 -7.73 20.69
N GLN A 78 6.73 -7.24 21.56
CA GLN A 78 7.13 -6.68 22.84
C GLN A 78 7.77 -7.70 23.79
N GLU A 79 7.55 -8.96 23.55
CA GLU A 79 8.12 -10.08 24.31
C GLU A 79 9.42 -10.61 23.71
N GLY A 80 9.85 -10.03 22.59
CA GLY A 80 11.08 -10.42 21.91
C GLY A 80 10.92 -11.60 20.95
N ALA A 81 9.72 -12.12 20.75
CA ALA A 81 9.46 -13.17 19.78
C ALA A 81 9.61 -12.63 18.37
N ALA A 82 10.35 -13.33 17.53
CA ALA A 82 10.55 -12.95 16.14
C ALA A 82 9.29 -13.28 15.33
N THR A 83 8.71 -12.25 14.72
CA THR A 83 7.66 -12.39 13.71
C THR A 83 8.18 -11.88 12.38
N VAL A 84 7.54 -12.30 11.30
CA VAL A 84 7.90 -11.87 9.96
C VAL A 84 6.66 -11.32 9.28
N ASN A 85 6.72 -10.05 8.90
CA ASN A 85 5.72 -9.46 8.05
C ASN A 85 6.13 -9.63 6.59
N TYR A 86 5.17 -9.92 5.74
CA TYR A 86 5.44 -10.05 4.31
C TYR A 86 4.36 -9.37 3.49
N VAL A 87 4.77 -8.82 2.37
CA VAL A 87 3.88 -8.21 1.39
C VAL A 87 4.14 -8.89 0.05
N PRO A 88 3.16 -9.61 -0.49
CA PRO A 88 3.30 -10.17 -1.83
C PRO A 88 3.23 -9.03 -2.86
N VAL A 89 4.16 -9.04 -3.79
CA VAL A 89 4.24 -8.05 -4.86
C VAL A 89 3.74 -8.68 -6.14
N ASP A 90 2.44 -8.56 -6.38
CA ASP A 90 1.81 -9.04 -7.59
C ASP A 90 0.69 -8.07 -8.02
N PRO A 91 0.28 -8.12 -9.31
CA PRO A 91 -0.71 -7.17 -9.84
C PRO A 91 -2.12 -7.28 -9.25
N CYS A 92 -2.42 -8.40 -8.58
CA CYS A 92 -3.73 -8.60 -7.95
C CYS A 92 -3.83 -7.97 -6.57
N GLN A 93 -2.74 -7.45 -6.03
CA GLN A 93 -2.76 -6.74 -4.75
C GLN A 93 -3.14 -5.28 -4.98
N ALA A 94 -4.21 -4.84 -4.33
CA ALA A 94 -4.72 -3.48 -4.53
C ALA A 94 -3.71 -2.42 -4.09
N VAL A 95 -3.00 -2.64 -3.00
CA VAL A 95 -1.95 -1.72 -2.53
C VAL A 95 -0.83 -1.62 -3.56
N VAL A 96 -0.39 -2.74 -4.07
CA VAL A 96 0.67 -2.80 -5.09
C VAL A 96 0.22 -2.12 -6.38
N MET A 97 -1.01 -2.35 -6.81
CA MET A 97 -1.59 -1.68 -7.97
C MET A 97 -1.63 -0.16 -7.76
N GLY A 98 -2.06 0.28 -6.57
CA GLY A 98 -2.08 1.70 -6.23
C GLY A 98 -0.71 2.35 -6.32
N ILE A 99 0.29 1.71 -5.76
CA ILE A 99 1.68 2.19 -5.82
C ILE A 99 2.16 2.23 -7.28
N ARG A 100 1.90 1.19 -8.04
CA ARG A 100 2.30 1.11 -9.46
C ARG A 100 1.71 2.25 -10.28
N VAL A 101 0.42 2.50 -10.12
CA VAL A 101 -0.26 3.57 -10.84
C VAL A 101 0.27 4.94 -10.38
N ALA A 102 0.42 5.13 -9.08
CA ALA A 102 0.94 6.39 -8.55
C ALA A 102 2.36 6.68 -9.06
N MET A 103 3.20 5.67 -9.14
CA MET A 103 4.55 5.82 -9.72
C MET A 103 4.49 6.21 -11.19
N GLY A 104 3.62 5.57 -11.96
CA GLY A 104 3.46 5.86 -13.39
C GLY A 104 2.86 7.23 -13.67
N GLU A 105 1.96 7.69 -12.81
CA GLU A 105 1.27 8.98 -12.95
C GLU A 105 2.02 10.13 -12.25
N GLY A 106 3.13 9.85 -11.58
CA GLY A 106 3.88 10.87 -10.85
C GLY A 106 3.16 11.37 -9.61
N ILE A 107 2.30 10.54 -8.99
CA ILE A 107 1.61 10.88 -7.76
C ILE A 107 2.52 10.57 -6.58
N PRO A 108 2.79 11.53 -5.69
CA PRO A 108 3.55 11.27 -4.47
C PRO A 108 2.91 10.19 -3.61
N ARG A 109 3.71 9.36 -2.96
CA ARG A 109 3.26 8.32 -2.03
C ARG A 109 3.72 8.66 -0.62
N ALA A 110 2.82 8.52 0.33
CA ALA A 110 3.12 8.65 1.75
C ALA A 110 2.82 7.32 2.44
N TYR A 111 3.84 6.70 3.01
CA TYR A 111 3.70 5.46 3.78
C TYR A 111 3.35 5.85 5.20
N ILE A 112 2.09 5.61 5.58
CA ILE A 112 1.47 6.24 6.76
C ILE A 112 1.29 5.31 7.95
N ASP A 113 1.59 4.02 7.80
CA ASP A 113 1.48 3.12 8.93
C ASP A 113 2.65 3.30 9.89
N ARG A 114 2.42 2.87 11.13
CA ARG A 114 3.43 2.96 12.16
C ARG A 114 4.65 2.14 11.79
N GLU A 115 5.83 2.72 11.99
CA GLU A 115 7.07 2.00 11.73
C GLU A 115 7.23 0.87 12.75
N THR A 116 7.36 -0.33 12.21
CA THR A 116 7.49 -1.56 12.98
C THR A 116 8.88 -2.19 12.84
N ALA A 117 9.68 -1.68 11.91
CA ALA A 117 11.06 -2.12 11.81
C ALA A 117 11.79 -1.71 13.09
N VAL A 118 12.38 -2.68 13.76
CA VAL A 118 13.25 -2.39 14.89
C VAL A 118 14.54 -1.81 14.32
N VAL A 119 14.58 -0.48 14.28
CA VAL A 119 15.78 0.25 13.83
C VAL A 119 16.82 0.31 14.94
N GLU A 120 16.47 -0.14 16.13
CA GLU A 120 17.45 -0.22 17.20
C GLU A 120 18.45 -1.32 16.87
N PRO A 121 19.75 -0.99 16.84
CA PRO A 121 20.75 -2.03 16.81
C PRO A 121 20.55 -2.85 18.07
N VAL A 122 19.87 -3.98 17.92
CA VAL A 122 19.83 -4.96 19.00
C VAL A 122 21.27 -5.38 19.19
N PRO A 123 21.90 -5.05 20.32
CA PRO A 123 23.20 -5.59 20.56
C PRO A 123 23.06 -7.10 20.46
N PHE A 124 23.74 -7.69 19.49
CA PHE A 124 23.90 -9.12 19.51
C PHE A 124 24.64 -9.47 20.78
N VAL A 125 23.88 -9.79 21.79
CA VAL A 125 24.46 -10.50 22.90
C VAL A 125 24.61 -11.92 22.40
N SER A 126 25.76 -12.19 21.91
CA SER A 126 26.17 -13.58 21.71
C SER A 126 26.18 -14.30 23.06
#